data_efa909e0d671634d3e877734757acd86
#
_entry.id   efa909e0d671634d3e877734757acd86
#
_cell.length_a   1.000
_cell.length_b   1.000
_cell.length_c   1.000
_cell.angle_alpha   90.00
_cell.angle_beta   90.00
_cell.angle_gamma   90.00
#
_symmetry.space_group_name_H-M   'P 1'
#
loop_
_entity.id
_entity.type
_entity.pdbx_description
1 polymer ?
#
loop_
_entity_poly.entity_id
_entity_poly.type
_entity_poly.pdbx_seq_one_letter_code
_entity_poly.pdbx_strand_id
1 'polypeptide(L)'
;MTKKLYYDPQITTCSAVVLACEKAGEAYEALLDATVIYPEGGGQLSDTGRIEDAVVSHAREAADGIWHRIDRSLAVGTTVQVMFDPEPRL
;
A
#
# COMPACT_ATOMS: atom_id res chain seq x y z
N MET A 1 2.78 3.03 -12.65
CA MET A 1 1.42 2.58 -12.37
C MET A 1 1.47 1.35 -11.48
N THR A 2 0.52 1.20 -10.59
CA THR A 2 0.54 0.11 -9.64
C THR A 2 -0.27 -1.07 -10.15
N LYS A 3 0.35 -2.24 -10.18
CA LYS A 3 -0.34 -3.48 -10.53
C LYS A 3 -1.28 -3.85 -9.40
N LYS A 4 -2.54 -4.11 -9.71
CA LYS A 4 -3.60 -4.30 -8.72
C LYS A 4 -3.79 -5.78 -8.47
N LEU A 5 -3.13 -6.32 -7.46
CA LEU A 5 -3.18 -7.73 -7.12
C LEU A 5 -4.29 -8.05 -6.13
N TYR A 6 -4.95 -7.04 -5.59
CA TYR A 6 -5.97 -7.24 -4.58
C TYR A 6 -7.28 -7.83 -5.13
N TYR A 7 -7.39 -7.95 -6.44
CA TYR A 7 -8.58 -8.59 -7.02
C TYR A 7 -8.54 -10.11 -6.94
N ASP A 8 -7.37 -10.68 -6.65
CA ASP A 8 -7.23 -12.13 -6.53
C ASP A 8 -7.28 -12.51 -5.05
N PRO A 9 -8.36 -13.18 -4.60
CA PRO A 9 -8.50 -13.48 -3.17
C PRO A 9 -7.46 -14.46 -2.64
N GLN A 10 -6.73 -15.14 -3.53
CA GLN A 10 -5.71 -16.07 -3.10
C GLN A 10 -4.36 -15.40 -2.89
N ILE A 11 -4.19 -14.16 -3.34
CA ILE A 11 -2.94 -13.43 -3.19
C ILE A 11 -3.09 -12.51 -1.99
N THR A 12 -2.42 -12.86 -0.89
CA THR A 12 -2.47 -12.07 0.32
C THR A 12 -1.20 -11.27 0.58
N THR A 13 -0.12 -11.61 -0.14
CA THR A 13 1.14 -10.88 -0.06
C THR A 13 1.71 -10.73 -1.46
N CYS A 14 2.57 -9.75 -1.64
CA CYS A 14 3.29 -9.60 -2.89
C CYS A 14 4.59 -8.87 -2.66
N SER A 15 5.50 -9.01 -3.62
CA SER A 15 6.72 -8.20 -3.67
C SER A 15 6.45 -7.01 -4.55
N ALA A 16 6.96 -5.85 -4.17
CA ALA A 16 6.78 -4.64 -4.93
C ALA A 16 8.03 -3.78 -4.85
N VAL A 17 8.20 -2.91 -5.85
CA VAL A 17 9.28 -1.95 -5.86
C VAL A 17 8.72 -0.60 -5.45
N VAL A 18 9.42 0.10 -4.58
CA VAL A 18 9.04 1.43 -4.15
C VAL A 18 9.39 2.40 -5.26
N LEU A 19 8.38 2.96 -5.90
CA LEU A 19 8.58 3.91 -7.01
C LEU A 19 8.78 5.32 -6.51
N ALA A 20 8.15 5.68 -5.39
CA ALA A 20 8.28 7.00 -4.78
C ALA A 20 7.90 6.89 -3.32
N CYS A 21 8.45 7.79 -2.51
CA CYS A 21 8.10 7.86 -1.10
C CYS A 21 8.23 9.31 -0.67
N GLU A 22 7.16 9.87 -0.12
CA GLU A 22 7.10 11.28 0.24
C GLU A 22 6.62 11.42 1.67
N LYS A 23 7.13 12.42 2.35
CA LYS A 23 6.67 12.73 3.69
C LYS A 23 5.34 13.46 3.60
N ALA A 24 4.38 13.04 4.44
CA ALA A 24 3.03 13.59 4.45
C ALA A 24 2.64 13.86 5.91
N GLY A 25 2.99 15.04 6.40
CA GLY A 25 2.76 15.37 7.80
C GLY A 25 3.62 14.54 8.70
N GLU A 26 3.02 13.79 9.61
CA GLU A 26 3.74 12.91 10.52
C GLU A 26 3.86 11.50 9.97
N ALA A 27 3.38 11.30 8.75
CA ALA A 27 3.41 9.99 8.11
C ALA A 27 4.16 10.12 6.79
N TYR A 28 4.18 9.02 6.04
CA TYR A 28 4.78 8.99 4.72
C TYR A 28 3.79 8.36 3.77
N GLU A 29 3.94 8.62 2.47
CA GLU A 29 3.17 7.95 1.44
C GLU A 29 4.12 7.33 0.44
N ALA A 30 3.89 6.07 0.12
CA ALA A 30 4.73 5.32 -0.79
C ALA A 30 3.92 4.85 -1.98
N LEU A 31 4.48 5.07 -3.17
CA LEU A 31 3.92 4.59 -4.43
C LEU A 31 4.64 3.30 -4.77
N LEU A 32 3.89 2.23 -5.00
CA LEU A 32 4.45 0.92 -5.29
C LEU A 32 4.07 0.50 -6.71
N ASP A 33 4.87 -0.38 -7.30
CA ASP A 33 4.57 -0.90 -8.64
C ASP A 33 3.56 -2.06 -8.60
N ALA A 34 3.22 -2.56 -7.41
CA ALA A 34 2.22 -3.60 -7.24
C ALA A 34 1.72 -3.55 -5.81
N THR A 35 0.48 -3.97 -5.57
CA THR A 35 -0.05 -4.00 -4.21
C THR A 35 -1.18 -5.01 -4.09
N VAL A 36 -1.30 -5.58 -2.88
CA VAL A 36 -2.45 -6.39 -2.50
C VAL A 36 -3.42 -5.59 -1.62
N ILE A 37 -3.12 -4.32 -1.36
CA ILE A 37 -3.93 -3.47 -0.48
C ILE A 37 -4.96 -2.73 -1.33
N TYR A 38 -6.25 -2.96 -1.04
CA TYR A 38 -7.33 -2.32 -1.78
C TYR A 38 -7.43 -0.85 -1.35
N PRO A 39 -7.36 0.09 -2.30
CA PRO A 39 -7.42 1.51 -1.95
C PRO A 39 -8.83 1.95 -1.63
N GLU A 40 -8.94 3.09 -0.97
CA GLU A 40 -10.25 3.68 -0.73
C GLU A 40 -10.91 4.09 -2.03
N GLY A 41 -12.24 4.05 -2.06
CA GLY A 41 -12.98 4.48 -3.22
C GLY A 41 -14.44 4.13 -3.05
N GLY A 42 -15.31 4.85 -3.76
CA GLY A 42 -16.73 4.55 -3.76
C GLY A 42 -17.38 4.55 -2.39
N GLY A 43 -16.86 5.34 -1.46
CA GLY A 43 -17.40 5.40 -0.10
C GLY A 43 -16.89 4.32 0.83
N GLN A 44 -15.96 3.49 0.37
CA GLN A 44 -15.39 2.43 1.21
C GLN A 44 -14.01 2.81 1.69
N LEU A 45 -13.68 2.38 2.90
CA LEU A 45 -12.34 2.58 3.45
C LEU A 45 -11.38 1.61 2.78
N SER A 46 -10.11 2.01 2.74
CA SER A 46 -9.08 1.14 2.20
C SER A 46 -8.81 -0.02 3.14
N ASP A 47 -8.17 -1.05 2.61
CA ASP A 47 -7.56 -2.06 3.46
C ASP A 47 -6.41 -1.45 4.24
N THR A 48 -6.03 -2.10 5.32
CA THR A 48 -4.80 -1.79 6.03
C THR A 48 -3.86 -2.97 5.87
N GLY A 49 -2.61 -2.79 6.28
CA GLY A 49 -1.64 -3.87 6.15
C GLY A 49 -0.26 -3.40 6.50
N ARG A 50 0.73 -4.03 5.88
CA ARG A 50 2.13 -3.73 6.14
C ARG A 50 2.92 -3.73 4.85
N ILE A 51 3.96 -2.89 4.84
CA ILE A 51 4.99 -2.91 3.81
C ILE A 51 6.29 -3.08 4.58
N GLU A 52 6.86 -4.29 4.58
CA GLU A 52 7.96 -4.65 5.45
C GLU A 52 7.56 -4.37 6.90
N ASP A 53 8.31 -3.54 7.61
CA ASP A 53 7.99 -3.18 8.98
C ASP A 53 7.06 -1.97 9.09
N ALA A 54 6.77 -1.32 7.98
CA ALA A 54 5.92 -0.13 7.99
C ALA A 54 4.45 -0.53 8.07
N VAL A 55 3.69 0.16 8.90
CA VAL A 55 2.26 -0.09 9.05
C VAL A 55 1.51 0.78 8.06
N VAL A 56 0.66 0.16 7.24
CA VAL A 56 -0.17 0.87 6.28
C VAL A 56 -1.51 1.17 6.93
N SER A 57 -1.81 2.45 7.09
CA SER A 57 -3.07 2.88 7.68
C SER A 57 -4.11 3.24 6.62
N HIS A 58 -3.69 3.46 5.38
CA HIS A 58 -4.59 3.95 4.35
C HIS A 58 -3.94 3.78 2.99
N ALA A 59 -4.75 3.57 1.96
CA ALA A 59 -4.27 3.54 0.59
C ALA A 59 -5.25 4.29 -0.28
N ARG A 60 -4.74 5.01 -1.28
CA ARG A 60 -5.57 5.77 -2.21
C ARG A 60 -5.05 5.58 -3.61
N GLU A 61 -5.96 5.62 -4.56
CA GLU A 61 -5.60 5.53 -5.97
C GLU A 61 -5.47 6.92 -6.55
N ALA A 62 -4.40 7.13 -7.31
CA ALA A 62 -4.14 8.38 -8.00
C ALA A 62 -3.80 8.07 -9.45
N ALA A 63 -3.56 9.10 -10.24
CA ALA A 63 -3.28 8.93 -11.66
C ALA A 63 -2.01 8.12 -11.90
N ASP A 64 -1.05 8.21 -11.00
CA ASP A 64 0.24 7.52 -11.14
C ASP A 64 0.29 6.17 -10.44
N GLY A 65 -0.78 5.76 -9.75
CA GLY A 65 -0.85 4.47 -9.10
C GLY A 65 -1.47 4.56 -7.73
N ILE A 66 -1.13 3.61 -6.88
CA ILE A 66 -1.71 3.54 -5.55
C ILE A 66 -0.67 3.95 -4.52
N TRP A 67 -1.03 4.96 -3.73
CA TRP A 67 -0.18 5.51 -2.67
C TRP A 67 -0.63 4.92 -1.34
N HIS A 68 0.35 4.49 -0.54
CA HIS A 68 0.11 3.84 0.75
C HIS A 68 0.61 4.75 1.85
N ARG A 69 -0.28 5.10 2.80
CA ARG A 69 0.12 5.92 3.95
C ARG A 69 0.73 5.00 4.98
N ILE A 70 1.96 5.29 5.36
CA ILE A 70 2.76 4.42 6.22
C ILE A 70 3.39 5.25 7.33
N ASP A 71 3.85 4.56 8.37
CA ASP A 71 4.37 5.21 9.57
C ASP A 71 5.88 5.44 9.52
N ARG A 72 6.55 5.07 8.42
CA ARG A 72 8.00 5.29 8.27
C ARG A 72 8.34 5.35 6.79
N SER A 73 9.50 5.93 6.49
CA SER A 73 9.90 6.08 5.09
C SER A 73 10.45 4.77 4.54
N LEU A 74 10.36 4.64 3.23
CA LEU A 74 10.92 3.50 2.50
C LEU A 74 11.87 4.05 1.44
N ALA A 75 12.93 3.31 1.18
CA ALA A 75 13.91 3.71 0.17
C ALA A 75 13.37 3.44 -1.22
N VAL A 76 13.37 4.45 -2.06
CA VAL A 76 12.92 4.33 -3.45
C VAL A 76 13.85 3.39 -4.19
N GLY A 77 13.26 2.52 -5.01
CA GLY A 77 14.02 1.55 -5.80
C GLY A 77 14.24 0.23 -5.12
N THR A 78 13.86 0.10 -3.83
CA THR A 78 14.01 -1.18 -3.14
C THR A 78 12.79 -2.06 -3.33
N THR A 79 13.00 -3.38 -3.23
CA THR A 79 11.92 -4.35 -3.28
C THR A 79 11.46 -4.61 -1.85
N VAL A 80 10.15 -4.54 -1.66
CA VAL A 80 9.55 -4.71 -0.33
C VAL A 80 8.44 -5.74 -0.41
N GLN A 81 8.13 -6.34 0.75
CA GLN A 81 7.01 -7.26 0.88
C GLN A 81 5.79 -6.47 1.33
N VAL A 82 4.68 -6.66 0.62
CA VAL A 82 3.42 -5.99 0.90
C VAL A 82 2.42 -7.03 1.37
N MET A 83 1.78 -6.78 2.51
CA MET A 83 0.79 -7.69 3.07
C MET A 83 -0.42 -6.88 3.46
N PHE A 84 -1.62 -7.35 3.11
CA PHE A 84 -2.81 -6.69 3.62
C PHE A 84 -3.28 -7.42 4.87
N ASP A 85 -4.01 -6.71 5.72
CA ASP A 85 -4.58 -7.26 6.93
C ASP A 85 -5.95 -7.84 6.59
N PRO A 86 -6.09 -9.17 6.55
CA PRO A 86 -7.37 -9.77 6.16
C PRO A 86 -8.41 -9.71 7.27
N GLU A 87 -7.99 -9.39 8.50
CA GLU A 87 -8.91 -9.34 9.62
C GLU A 87 -9.70 -8.05 9.57
N PRO A 88 -11.00 -8.11 9.43
CA PRO A 88 -11.77 -6.88 9.48
C PRO A 88 -11.67 -6.28 10.87
N ARG A 89 -11.56 -4.97 10.89
CA ARG A 89 -11.57 -4.24 12.15
C ARG A 89 -13.00 -4.19 12.66
N LEU A 90 -13.19 -4.71 13.80
CA LEU A 90 -14.54 -4.77 14.38
C LEU A 90 -14.80 -3.61 15.30
#